data_3e7d7c32cdcde8b5263a4d3aebfc6b08
#
_entry.id   3e7d7c32cdcde8b5263a4d3aebfc6b08
#
_cell.length_a   1.000
_cell.length_b   1.000
_cell.length_c   1.000
_cell.angle_alpha   90.00
_cell.angle_beta   90.00
_cell.angle_gamma   90.00
#
_symmetry.space_group_name_H-M   'P 1'
#
loop_
_entity.id
_entity.type
_entity.pdbx_description
1 polymer ?
#
loop_
_entity_poly.entity_id
_entity_poly.type
_entity_poly.pdbx_seq_one_letter_code
_entity_poly.pdbx_strand_id
1 'polypeptide(L)'
;PIVDTWWQTETGGVMISPLPGATPTKPGSATLPLPGIDADVVDSNGVSVQPGEGGYLVVRRPWPGMMRTVHGNPKRFRESYWEYLKPSDGSFIYFAGDGARRDTDGYFWVMGRVDDVINVSGHRLGTMEIESALVSHSAVSEAAVVGRPDDLKGEAIVAFVTLESGRDVNEELIQSLKKHVGVEIGPIARPDEIRCSDALPKTRSG
;
A
#
# COMPACT_ATOMS: atom_id res chain seq x y z
N PRO A 1 10.40 -5.65 -20.80
CA PRO A 1 9.17 -5.95 -20.06
C PRO A 1 9.21 -5.27 -18.69
N ILE A 2 8.05 -4.83 -18.20
CA ILE A 2 7.85 -4.32 -16.84
C ILE A 2 7.20 -5.45 -16.05
N VAL A 3 7.68 -5.68 -14.83
CA VAL A 3 7.12 -6.68 -13.92
C VAL A 3 6.97 -6.07 -12.53
N ASP A 4 5.89 -6.42 -11.84
CA ASP A 4 5.71 -6.04 -10.46
C ASP A 4 6.66 -6.83 -9.59
N THR A 5 7.30 -6.16 -8.64
CA THR A 5 8.18 -6.78 -7.64
C THR A 5 7.97 -6.12 -6.29
N TRP A 6 8.29 -6.85 -5.22
CA TRP A 6 8.33 -6.25 -3.90
C TRP A 6 9.70 -6.40 -3.25
N TRP A 7 10.18 -5.31 -2.71
CA TRP A 7 11.42 -5.20 -1.93
C TRP A 7 11.40 -3.93 -1.08
N GLN A 8 12.29 -3.86 -0.13
CA GLN A 8 12.54 -2.66 0.69
C GLN A 8 14.05 -2.46 0.84
N THR A 9 14.49 -1.27 1.23
CA THR A 9 15.89 -1.02 1.62
C THR A 9 16.32 -2.00 2.71
N GLU A 10 15.44 -2.27 3.64
CA GLU A 10 15.60 -3.17 4.78
C GLU A 10 15.74 -4.64 4.38
N THR A 11 15.22 -5.03 3.24
CA THR A 11 15.32 -6.42 2.77
C THR A 11 16.64 -6.74 2.11
N GLY A 12 17.41 -5.72 1.69
CA GLY A 12 18.71 -5.89 1.05
C GLY A 12 18.64 -6.47 -0.37
N GLY A 13 17.44 -6.66 -0.91
CA GLY A 13 17.19 -7.19 -2.25
C GLY A 13 15.73 -7.51 -2.47
N VAL A 14 15.41 -7.95 -3.69
CA VAL A 14 14.05 -8.35 -4.10
C VAL A 14 13.63 -9.60 -3.33
N MET A 15 12.41 -9.60 -2.83
CA MET A 15 11.84 -10.68 -2.03
C MET A 15 10.73 -11.43 -2.75
N ILE A 16 9.88 -10.71 -3.49
CA ILE A 16 8.77 -11.28 -4.26
C ILE A 16 8.88 -10.75 -5.69
N SER A 17 9.00 -11.66 -6.65
CA SER A 17 9.14 -11.28 -8.07
C SER A 17 8.95 -12.49 -8.96
N PRO A 18 8.44 -12.33 -10.19
CA PRO A 18 8.43 -13.42 -11.15
C PRO A 18 9.86 -13.79 -11.58
N LEU A 19 10.12 -15.08 -11.64
CA LEU A 19 11.36 -15.60 -12.26
C LEU A 19 11.16 -15.66 -13.78
N PRO A 20 11.99 -14.96 -14.57
CA PRO A 20 11.87 -14.93 -16.03
C PRO A 20 11.84 -16.35 -16.63
N GLY A 21 10.86 -16.63 -17.48
CA GLY A 21 10.69 -17.92 -18.15
C GLY A 21 10.17 -19.06 -17.26
N ALA A 22 10.00 -18.84 -15.94
CA ALA A 22 9.56 -19.88 -15.00
C ALA A 22 8.23 -19.54 -14.30
N THR A 23 7.97 -18.25 -14.03
CA THR A 23 6.77 -17.83 -13.30
C THR A 23 5.79 -17.12 -14.25
N PRO A 24 4.59 -17.67 -14.49
CA PRO A 24 3.52 -16.93 -15.16
C PRO A 24 3.19 -15.65 -14.38
N THR A 25 2.93 -14.56 -15.08
CA THR A 25 2.57 -13.29 -14.43
C THR A 25 1.05 -13.10 -14.41
N LYS A 26 0.57 -12.41 -13.36
CA LYS A 26 -0.80 -11.88 -13.26
C LYS A 26 -0.72 -10.36 -13.16
N PRO A 27 -1.58 -9.60 -13.83
CA PRO A 27 -1.56 -8.14 -13.76
C PRO A 27 -1.59 -7.62 -12.33
N GLY A 28 -0.69 -6.66 -12.00
CA GLY A 28 -0.59 -6.04 -10.66
C GLY A 28 -0.07 -6.94 -9.55
N SER A 29 0.32 -8.20 -9.85
CA SER A 29 0.87 -9.12 -8.86
C SER A 29 2.39 -9.13 -8.88
N ALA A 30 3.02 -8.99 -7.69
CA ALA A 30 4.44 -9.25 -7.50
C ALA A 30 4.79 -10.75 -7.64
N THR A 31 3.81 -11.60 -7.83
CA THR A 31 3.86 -13.05 -8.00
C THR A 31 4.26 -13.83 -6.76
N LEU A 32 5.30 -14.64 -6.81
CA LEU A 32 5.69 -15.56 -5.74
C LEU A 32 6.96 -15.10 -5.01
N PRO A 33 7.10 -15.43 -3.72
CA PRO A 33 8.35 -15.22 -3.01
C PRO A 33 9.51 -15.93 -3.69
N LEU A 34 10.66 -15.29 -3.72
CA LEU A 34 11.89 -15.90 -4.24
C LEU A 34 12.32 -17.08 -3.36
N PRO A 35 13.07 -18.06 -3.89
CA PRO A 35 13.53 -19.21 -3.14
C PRO A 35 14.24 -18.82 -1.83
N GLY A 36 13.78 -19.39 -0.71
CA GLY A 36 14.31 -19.10 0.63
C GLY A 36 13.59 -17.96 1.36
N ILE A 37 12.66 -17.27 0.73
CA ILE A 37 11.84 -16.23 1.36
C ILE A 37 10.50 -16.82 1.79
N ASP A 38 10.21 -16.74 3.09
CA ASP A 38 8.98 -17.23 3.70
C ASP A 38 8.01 -16.07 3.95
N ALA A 39 7.50 -15.49 2.85
CA ALA A 39 6.54 -14.39 2.91
C ALA A 39 5.12 -14.91 3.18
N ASP A 40 4.36 -14.14 3.94
CA ASP A 40 2.96 -14.45 4.26
C ASP A 40 2.12 -13.17 4.40
N VAL A 41 0.79 -13.34 4.41
CA VAL A 41 -0.17 -12.28 4.73
C VAL A 41 -0.89 -12.69 6.01
N VAL A 42 -0.83 -11.81 7.02
CA VAL A 42 -1.33 -12.13 8.36
C VAL A 42 -2.28 -11.04 8.90
N ASP A 43 -3.10 -11.42 9.86
CA ASP A 43 -3.91 -10.49 10.64
C ASP A 43 -3.08 -9.77 11.73
N SER A 44 -3.73 -8.94 12.56
CA SER A 44 -3.08 -8.22 13.67
C SER A 44 -2.50 -9.12 14.76
N ASN A 45 -2.88 -10.39 14.80
CA ASN A 45 -2.37 -11.38 15.75
C ASN A 45 -1.24 -12.23 15.16
N GLY A 46 -0.82 -11.96 13.91
CA GLY A 46 0.21 -12.72 13.21
C GLY A 46 -0.27 -14.06 12.65
N VAL A 47 -1.59 -14.28 12.59
CA VAL A 47 -2.19 -15.50 12.03
C VAL A 47 -2.41 -15.30 10.53
N SER A 48 -2.05 -16.30 9.72
CA SER A 48 -2.27 -16.26 8.26
C SER A 48 -3.74 -16.05 7.92
N VAL A 49 -4.01 -15.11 7.01
CA VAL A 49 -5.37 -14.86 6.51
C VAL A 49 -5.72 -15.84 5.39
N GLN A 50 -7.02 -15.99 5.10
CA GLN A 50 -7.48 -16.84 4.01
C GLN A 50 -7.09 -16.22 2.64
N PRO A 51 -6.90 -17.05 1.60
CA PRO A 51 -6.68 -16.55 0.25
C PRO A 51 -7.76 -15.55 -0.20
N GLY A 52 -7.33 -14.41 -0.72
CA GLY A 52 -8.21 -13.31 -1.13
C GLY A 52 -8.44 -12.25 -0.04
N GLU A 53 -8.22 -12.57 1.23
CA GLU A 53 -8.29 -11.59 2.31
C GLU A 53 -7.04 -10.72 2.36
N GLY A 54 -7.24 -9.45 2.71
CA GLY A 54 -6.16 -8.48 2.95
C GLY A 54 -5.61 -8.58 4.37
N GLY A 55 -4.31 -8.32 4.50
CA GLY A 55 -3.63 -8.32 5.79
C GLY A 55 -2.27 -7.64 5.72
N TYR A 56 -1.45 -7.88 6.72
CA TYR A 56 -0.09 -7.38 6.80
C TYR A 56 0.88 -8.29 6.06
N LEU A 57 1.69 -7.70 5.18
CA LEU A 57 2.79 -8.42 4.54
C LEU A 57 3.91 -8.64 5.57
N VAL A 58 4.30 -9.90 5.75
CA VAL A 58 5.34 -10.29 6.69
C VAL A 58 6.32 -11.28 6.05
N VAL A 59 7.51 -11.39 6.64
CA VAL A 59 8.44 -12.48 6.35
C VAL A 59 8.65 -13.28 7.64
N ARG A 60 8.30 -14.56 7.64
CA ARG A 60 8.26 -15.40 8.85
C ARG A 60 9.62 -15.82 9.36
N ARG A 61 10.64 -15.78 8.51
CA ARG A 61 12.00 -16.22 8.89
C ARG A 61 13.05 -15.22 8.39
N PRO A 62 14.13 -15.02 9.16
CA PRO A 62 15.26 -14.23 8.72
C PRO A 62 15.86 -14.76 7.41
N TRP A 63 16.41 -13.87 6.59
CA TRP A 63 17.10 -14.17 5.34
C TRP A 63 18.49 -13.48 5.31
N PRO A 64 19.43 -13.97 4.49
CA PRO A 64 20.82 -13.48 4.54
C PRO A 64 21.01 -11.99 4.24
N GLY A 65 20.18 -11.40 3.37
CA GLY A 65 20.26 -10.00 2.94
C GLY A 65 19.60 -9.00 3.87
N MET A 66 18.90 -9.46 4.93
CA MET A 66 18.13 -8.58 5.82
C MET A 66 18.99 -7.52 6.52
N MET A 67 18.40 -6.36 6.75
CA MET A 67 18.97 -5.32 7.61
C MET A 67 19.26 -5.88 9.01
N ARG A 68 20.42 -5.53 9.58
CA ARG A 68 20.85 -6.06 10.89
C ARG A 68 20.54 -5.13 12.06
N THR A 69 20.46 -3.83 11.79
CA THR A 69 20.13 -2.81 12.78
C THR A 69 19.87 -1.46 12.11
N VAL A 70 19.29 -0.53 12.86
CA VAL A 70 19.29 0.90 12.52
C VAL A 70 20.49 1.54 13.22
N HIS A 71 21.34 2.26 12.48
CA HIS A 71 22.53 2.89 13.02
C HIS A 71 22.20 3.81 14.21
N GLY A 72 22.87 3.60 15.32
CA GLY A 72 22.65 4.36 16.56
C GLY A 72 21.30 4.09 17.26
N ASN A 73 20.42 3.25 16.72
CA ASN A 73 19.10 3.00 17.30
C ASN A 73 18.62 1.53 17.15
N PRO A 74 19.27 0.58 17.81
CA PRO A 74 18.89 -0.84 17.76
C PRO A 74 17.51 -1.10 18.37
N LYS A 75 17.02 -0.22 19.25
CA LYS A 75 15.67 -0.30 19.80
C LYS A 75 14.62 -0.12 18.71
N ARG A 76 14.76 0.92 17.88
CA ARG A 76 13.86 1.17 16.74
C ARG A 76 13.85 -0.02 15.78
N PHE A 77 15.01 -0.64 15.50
CA PHE A 77 15.08 -1.83 14.65
C PHE A 77 14.17 -2.95 15.15
N ARG A 78 14.24 -3.28 16.45
CA ARG A 78 13.37 -4.32 17.01
C ARG A 78 11.90 -3.93 17.00
N GLU A 79 11.58 -2.76 17.55
CA GLU A 79 10.19 -2.32 17.73
C GLU A 79 9.44 -2.13 16.41
N SER A 80 10.10 -1.60 15.37
CA SER A 80 9.45 -1.32 14.09
C SER A 80 9.31 -2.56 13.21
N TYR A 81 10.24 -3.49 13.26
CA TYR A 81 10.30 -4.58 12.27
C TYR A 81 10.07 -5.97 12.85
N TRP A 82 10.32 -6.21 14.13
CA TRP A 82 10.28 -7.55 14.72
C TRP A 82 9.36 -7.70 15.92
N GLU A 83 9.00 -6.61 16.56
CA GLU A 83 8.15 -6.59 17.75
C GLU A 83 6.83 -5.84 17.51
N TYR A 84 6.59 -5.39 16.26
CA TYR A 84 5.35 -4.69 15.88
C TYR A 84 4.13 -5.63 15.98
N LEU A 85 4.23 -6.80 15.37
CA LEU A 85 3.26 -7.88 15.56
C LEU A 85 3.76 -8.82 16.65
N LYS A 86 2.83 -9.30 17.46
CA LYS A 86 3.13 -10.20 18.59
C LYS A 86 2.33 -11.49 18.44
N PRO A 87 2.79 -12.43 17.61
CA PRO A 87 2.13 -13.72 17.45
C PRO A 87 1.97 -14.44 18.80
N SER A 88 0.83 -15.09 19.00
CA SER A 88 0.50 -15.77 20.26
C SER A 88 1.43 -16.94 20.59
N ASP A 89 2.11 -17.49 19.59
CA ASP A 89 3.11 -18.56 19.73
C ASP A 89 4.50 -18.03 20.16
N GLY A 90 4.65 -16.71 20.34
CA GLY A 90 5.91 -16.07 20.72
C GLY A 90 6.95 -16.00 19.60
N SER A 91 6.60 -16.32 18.36
CA SER A 91 7.51 -16.20 17.22
C SER A 91 7.80 -14.74 16.90
N PHE A 92 8.97 -14.48 16.30
CA PHE A 92 9.32 -13.20 15.73
C PHE A 92 9.12 -13.25 14.23
N ILE A 93 8.32 -12.32 13.70
CA ILE A 93 8.09 -12.18 12.28
C ILE A 93 8.47 -10.79 11.83
N TYR A 94 9.11 -10.67 10.66
CA TYR A 94 9.47 -9.37 10.08
C TYR A 94 8.21 -8.70 9.55
N PHE A 95 7.90 -7.52 10.08
CA PHE A 95 6.81 -6.68 9.64
C PHE A 95 7.29 -5.69 8.59
N ALA A 96 6.77 -5.80 7.37
CA ALA A 96 7.18 -4.96 6.25
C ALA A 96 6.63 -3.53 6.34
N GLY A 97 5.54 -3.31 7.07
CA GLY A 97 4.80 -2.05 7.05
C GLY A 97 3.93 -1.89 5.80
N ASP A 98 3.79 -2.94 5.00
CA ASP A 98 2.96 -2.98 3.79
C ASP A 98 1.74 -3.87 4.00
N GLY A 99 0.61 -3.47 3.40
CA GLY A 99 -0.57 -4.31 3.25
C GLY A 99 -0.46 -5.17 2.00
N ALA A 100 -0.98 -6.38 2.06
CA ALA A 100 -1.03 -7.27 0.91
C ALA A 100 -2.24 -8.21 0.97
N ARG A 101 -2.52 -8.86 -0.14
CA ARG A 101 -3.38 -10.04 -0.22
C ARG A 101 -2.67 -11.13 -1.01
N ARG A 102 -3.07 -12.37 -0.77
CA ARG A 102 -2.56 -13.54 -1.49
C ARG A 102 -3.73 -14.32 -2.07
N ASP A 103 -3.64 -14.77 -3.32
CA ASP A 103 -4.67 -15.61 -3.92
C ASP A 103 -4.44 -17.12 -3.62
N THR A 104 -5.33 -17.94 -4.15
CA THR A 104 -5.30 -19.40 -4.00
C THR A 104 -4.09 -20.06 -4.67
N ASP A 105 -3.47 -19.39 -5.65
CA ASP A 105 -2.25 -19.88 -6.32
C ASP A 105 -0.97 -19.43 -5.58
N GLY A 106 -1.13 -18.67 -4.48
CA GLY A 106 -0.03 -18.16 -3.66
C GLY A 106 0.58 -16.85 -4.18
N TYR A 107 -0.04 -16.19 -5.16
CA TYR A 107 0.42 -14.93 -5.72
C TYR A 107 0.10 -13.75 -4.81
N PHE A 108 1.04 -12.81 -4.69
CA PHE A 108 0.93 -11.64 -3.82
C PHE A 108 0.59 -10.37 -4.61
N TRP A 109 -0.38 -9.61 -4.11
CA TRP A 109 -0.65 -8.21 -4.49
C TRP A 109 -0.31 -7.33 -3.30
N VAL A 110 0.65 -6.43 -3.47
CA VAL A 110 1.01 -5.43 -2.45
C VAL A 110 0.09 -4.23 -2.64
N MET A 111 -0.61 -3.85 -1.57
CA MET A 111 -1.69 -2.86 -1.58
C MET A 111 -1.23 -1.47 -1.10
N GLY A 112 0.06 -1.32 -0.80
CA GLY A 112 0.63 -0.08 -0.27
C GLY A 112 0.99 -0.17 1.21
N ARG A 113 1.37 0.97 1.78
CA ARG A 113 1.76 1.08 3.19
C ARG A 113 0.57 0.89 4.11
N VAL A 114 0.79 0.26 5.26
CA VAL A 114 -0.25 0.07 6.29
C VAL A 114 -0.61 1.39 6.97
N ASP A 115 0.35 2.30 7.05
CA ASP A 115 0.21 3.67 7.55
C ASP A 115 -0.50 4.60 6.55
N ASP A 116 -0.59 4.20 5.27
CA ASP A 116 -1.31 4.91 4.19
C ASP A 116 -2.73 4.35 3.97
N VAL A 117 -3.28 3.64 4.95
CA VAL A 117 -4.66 3.13 4.90
C VAL A 117 -5.58 4.06 5.66
N ILE A 118 -6.67 4.48 5.01
CA ILE A 118 -7.73 5.31 5.60
C ILE A 118 -8.87 4.39 6.04
N ASN A 119 -9.36 4.59 7.26
CA ASN A 119 -10.49 3.82 7.81
C ASN A 119 -11.79 4.61 7.71
N VAL A 120 -12.54 4.42 6.65
CA VAL A 120 -13.80 5.11 6.40
C VAL A 120 -14.97 4.20 6.76
N SER A 121 -15.72 4.55 7.79
CA SER A 121 -16.92 3.79 8.24
C SER A 121 -16.67 2.28 8.41
N GLY A 122 -15.47 1.93 8.92
CA GLY A 122 -15.06 0.54 9.14
C GLY A 122 -14.46 -0.16 7.92
N HIS A 123 -14.37 0.51 6.78
CA HIS A 123 -13.70 -0.01 5.58
C HIS A 123 -12.27 0.52 5.51
N ARG A 124 -11.33 -0.35 5.21
CA ARG A 124 -9.93 -0.01 5.00
C ARG A 124 -9.69 0.26 3.51
N LEU A 125 -9.33 1.50 3.18
CA LEU A 125 -9.07 1.97 1.82
C LEU A 125 -7.60 2.35 1.69
N GLY A 126 -6.92 1.81 0.68
CA GLY A 126 -5.56 2.22 0.35
C GLY A 126 -5.55 3.61 -0.30
N THR A 127 -4.68 4.51 0.17
CA THR A 127 -4.54 5.84 -0.45
C THR A 127 -4.13 5.72 -1.91
N MET A 128 -3.21 4.79 -2.23
CA MET A 128 -2.71 4.56 -3.59
C MET A 128 -3.80 4.15 -4.60
N GLU A 129 -4.82 3.41 -4.18
CA GLU A 129 -5.93 3.06 -5.07
C GLU A 129 -6.73 4.31 -5.46
N ILE A 130 -7.00 5.19 -4.48
CA ILE A 130 -7.73 6.44 -4.69
C ILE A 130 -6.88 7.41 -5.53
N GLU A 131 -5.58 7.51 -5.26
CA GLU A 131 -4.62 8.29 -6.04
C GLU A 131 -4.58 7.82 -7.50
N SER A 132 -4.46 6.51 -7.72
CA SER A 132 -4.46 5.91 -9.06
C SER A 132 -5.77 6.19 -9.82
N ALA A 133 -6.91 6.08 -9.13
CA ALA A 133 -8.20 6.43 -9.73
C ALA A 133 -8.27 7.91 -10.10
N LEU A 134 -7.78 8.82 -9.24
CA LEU A 134 -7.73 10.25 -9.56
C LEU A 134 -6.83 10.55 -10.75
N VAL A 135 -5.63 9.95 -10.81
CA VAL A 135 -4.68 10.15 -11.92
C VAL A 135 -5.18 9.55 -13.24
N SER A 136 -6.04 8.55 -13.21
CA SER A 136 -6.67 8.01 -14.43
C SER A 136 -7.67 8.97 -15.07
N HIS A 137 -8.10 10.03 -14.36
CA HIS A 137 -8.94 11.08 -14.92
C HIS A 137 -8.11 12.07 -15.75
N SER A 138 -8.52 12.35 -16.98
CA SER A 138 -7.77 13.15 -17.98
C SER A 138 -7.43 14.61 -17.57
N ALA A 139 -7.96 15.10 -16.47
CA ALA A 139 -7.67 16.42 -15.95
C ALA A 139 -6.62 16.44 -14.85
N VAL A 140 -6.17 15.28 -14.34
CA VAL A 140 -5.26 15.16 -13.20
C VAL A 140 -3.89 14.65 -13.66
N SER A 141 -2.85 15.38 -13.28
CA SER A 141 -1.47 14.95 -13.53
C SER A 141 -0.86 14.21 -12.34
N GLU A 142 -1.18 14.64 -11.11
CA GLU A 142 -0.71 14.01 -9.88
C GLU A 142 -1.80 14.06 -8.81
N ALA A 143 -1.81 13.08 -7.93
CA ALA A 143 -2.70 13.02 -6.78
C ALA A 143 -1.97 12.52 -5.53
N ALA A 144 -2.37 13.03 -4.37
CA ALA A 144 -2.00 12.51 -3.06
C ALA A 144 -3.23 12.47 -2.18
N VAL A 145 -3.39 11.41 -1.40
CA VAL A 145 -4.58 11.20 -0.57
C VAL A 145 -4.16 10.95 0.88
N VAL A 146 -4.89 11.58 1.80
CA VAL A 146 -4.67 11.42 3.24
C VAL A 146 -6.00 11.23 3.97
N GLY A 147 -5.95 10.52 5.10
CA GLY A 147 -7.04 10.47 6.06
C GLY A 147 -7.05 11.72 6.94
N ARG A 148 -8.23 12.25 7.22
CA ARG A 148 -8.47 13.28 8.23
C ARG A 148 -9.45 12.73 9.25
N PRO A 149 -9.20 12.90 10.58
CA PRO A 149 -10.16 12.48 11.60
C PRO A 149 -11.57 13.03 11.32
N ASP A 150 -12.58 12.18 11.44
CA ASP A 150 -13.99 12.50 11.24
C ASP A 150 -14.84 11.81 12.32
N ASP A 151 -15.67 12.57 13.01
CA ASP A 151 -16.44 12.10 14.17
C ASP A 151 -17.48 11.03 13.83
N LEU A 152 -17.95 10.97 12.56
CA LEU A 152 -18.97 10.02 12.11
C LEU A 152 -18.40 8.82 11.39
N LYS A 153 -17.34 9.03 10.58
CA LYS A 153 -16.77 8.00 9.70
C LYS A 153 -15.49 7.37 10.26
N GLY A 154 -14.94 7.93 11.35
CA GLY A 154 -13.61 7.65 11.83
C GLY A 154 -12.58 8.48 11.08
N GLU A 155 -12.49 8.32 9.76
CA GLU A 155 -11.67 9.17 8.89
C GLU A 155 -12.45 9.60 7.65
N ALA A 156 -12.20 10.84 7.21
CA ALA A 156 -12.64 11.41 5.95
C ALA A 156 -11.49 11.40 4.94
N ILE A 157 -11.80 11.16 3.67
CA ILE A 157 -10.82 11.13 2.59
C ILE A 157 -10.59 12.55 2.09
N VAL A 158 -9.36 13.03 2.18
CA VAL A 158 -8.93 14.31 1.61
C VAL A 158 -7.91 14.05 0.50
N ALA A 159 -8.23 14.48 -0.72
CA ALA A 159 -7.37 14.35 -1.87
C ALA A 159 -6.76 15.72 -2.23
N PHE A 160 -5.48 15.71 -2.55
CA PHE A 160 -4.75 16.82 -3.16
C PHE A 160 -4.44 16.44 -4.60
N VAL A 161 -4.76 17.29 -5.55
CA VAL A 161 -4.53 17.02 -6.98
C VAL A 161 -3.79 18.17 -7.65
N THR A 162 -2.87 17.81 -8.54
CA THR A 162 -2.29 18.74 -9.51
C THR A 162 -2.99 18.50 -10.84
N LEU A 163 -3.46 19.56 -11.46
CA LEU A 163 -4.18 19.47 -12.74
C LEU A 163 -3.21 19.48 -13.92
N GLU A 164 -3.65 18.87 -15.01
CA GLU A 164 -3.00 19.01 -16.31
C GLU A 164 -3.01 20.48 -16.78
N SER A 165 -1.98 20.88 -17.54
CA SER A 165 -1.80 22.25 -18.01
C SER A 165 -3.02 22.77 -18.77
N GLY A 166 -3.47 23.97 -18.43
CA GLY A 166 -4.61 24.65 -19.08
C GLY A 166 -5.98 24.19 -18.56
N ARG A 167 -6.03 23.51 -17.43
CA ARG A 167 -7.29 23.20 -16.74
C ARG A 167 -7.54 24.18 -15.60
N ASP A 168 -8.76 24.68 -15.54
CA ASP A 168 -9.22 25.56 -14.46
C ASP A 168 -9.94 24.76 -13.37
N VAL A 169 -9.72 25.16 -12.13
CA VAL A 169 -10.43 24.61 -10.96
C VAL A 169 -11.85 25.19 -10.96
N ASN A 170 -12.84 24.31 -11.01
CA ASN A 170 -14.24 24.69 -10.83
C ASN A 170 -15.00 23.54 -10.11
N GLU A 171 -16.21 23.85 -9.65
CA GLU A 171 -17.03 22.88 -8.93
C GLU A 171 -17.41 21.66 -9.79
N GLU A 172 -17.63 21.86 -11.09
CA GLU A 172 -17.98 20.77 -12.02
C GLU A 172 -16.85 19.74 -12.12
N LEU A 173 -15.59 20.21 -12.20
CA LEU A 173 -14.41 19.34 -12.19
C LEU A 173 -14.29 18.58 -10.88
N ILE A 174 -14.45 19.23 -9.73
CA ILE A 174 -14.39 18.58 -8.42
C ILE A 174 -15.45 17.48 -8.31
N GLN A 175 -16.68 17.74 -8.74
CA GLN A 175 -17.74 16.72 -8.74
C GLN A 175 -17.46 15.59 -9.73
N SER A 176 -16.87 15.88 -10.88
CA SER A 176 -16.45 14.87 -11.85
C SER A 176 -15.38 13.94 -11.26
N LEU A 177 -14.37 14.49 -10.59
CA LEU A 177 -13.32 13.71 -9.93
C LEU A 177 -13.89 12.80 -8.83
N LYS A 178 -14.75 13.33 -7.96
CA LYS A 178 -15.44 12.55 -6.93
C LYS A 178 -16.27 11.41 -7.52
N LYS A 179 -17.00 11.69 -8.58
CA LYS A 179 -17.81 10.69 -9.30
C LYS A 179 -16.91 9.63 -9.94
N HIS A 180 -15.80 10.03 -10.54
CA HIS A 180 -14.86 9.14 -11.20
C HIS A 180 -14.29 8.11 -10.21
N VAL A 181 -13.77 8.56 -9.06
CA VAL A 181 -13.31 7.65 -8.00
C VAL A 181 -14.43 6.70 -7.53
N GLY A 182 -15.66 7.23 -7.40
CA GLY A 182 -16.81 6.41 -7.01
C GLY A 182 -17.20 5.34 -8.03
N VAL A 183 -16.88 5.52 -9.31
CA VAL A 183 -17.10 4.54 -10.39
C VAL A 183 -15.96 3.51 -10.43
N GLU A 184 -14.71 3.97 -10.31
CA GLU A 184 -13.53 3.10 -10.41
C GLU A 184 -13.38 2.16 -9.20
N ILE A 185 -13.62 2.65 -7.99
CA ILE A 185 -13.39 1.89 -6.75
C ILE A 185 -14.71 1.55 -6.05
N GLY A 186 -15.59 2.54 -5.93
CA GLY A 186 -16.86 2.40 -5.23
C GLY A 186 -17.26 3.67 -4.45
N PRO A 187 -18.54 3.80 -4.08
CA PRO A 187 -19.04 5.02 -3.42
C PRO A 187 -18.35 5.37 -2.11
N ILE A 188 -17.85 4.37 -1.38
CA ILE A 188 -17.17 4.56 -0.09
C ILE A 188 -15.82 5.25 -0.23
N ALA A 189 -15.16 5.13 -1.38
CA ALA A 189 -13.86 5.71 -1.67
C ALA A 189 -13.94 7.14 -2.20
N ARG A 190 -15.13 7.70 -2.39
CA ARG A 190 -15.28 9.09 -2.85
C ARG A 190 -14.63 10.05 -1.88
N PRO A 191 -13.69 10.91 -2.34
CA PRO A 191 -13.12 11.92 -1.48
C PRO A 191 -14.18 12.86 -0.91
N ASP A 192 -14.13 13.09 0.41
CA ASP A 192 -14.96 14.09 1.07
C ASP A 192 -14.57 15.49 0.60
N GLU A 193 -13.27 15.72 0.46
CA GLU A 193 -12.68 16.98 0.04
C GLU A 193 -11.61 16.74 -1.04
N ILE A 194 -11.60 17.62 -2.08
CA ILE A 194 -10.53 17.65 -3.08
C ILE A 194 -9.96 19.07 -3.10
N ARG A 195 -8.66 19.17 -2.95
CA ARG A 195 -7.89 20.43 -3.02
C ARG A 195 -6.99 20.39 -4.23
N CYS A 196 -7.05 21.44 -5.05
CA CYS A 196 -6.11 21.62 -6.14
C CYS A 196 -4.89 22.39 -5.66
N SER A 197 -3.70 21.96 -6.08
CA SER A 197 -2.41 22.57 -5.76
C SER A 197 -1.56 22.62 -7.01
N ASP A 198 -0.69 23.62 -7.11
CA ASP A 198 0.25 23.74 -8.24
C ASP A 198 1.34 22.67 -8.22
N ALA A 199 1.65 22.15 -7.02
CA ALA A 199 2.60 21.06 -6.84
C ALA A 199 2.28 20.28 -5.56
N LEU A 200 2.62 18.99 -5.54
CA LEU A 200 2.59 18.15 -4.35
C LEU A 200 3.97 18.07 -3.69
N PRO A 201 4.05 17.97 -2.35
CA PRO A 201 5.30 17.70 -1.65
C PRO A 201 5.93 16.40 -2.16
N LYS A 202 7.22 16.45 -2.47
CA LYS A 202 7.97 15.28 -2.97
C LYS A 202 9.19 15.03 -2.09
N THR A 203 9.55 13.76 -1.98
CA THR A 203 10.83 13.37 -1.40
C THR A 203 11.95 13.68 -2.39
N ARG A 204 13.23 13.53 -1.95
CA ARG A 204 14.39 13.75 -2.83
C ARG A 204 14.41 12.82 -4.05
N SER A 205 13.75 11.69 -3.96
CA SER A 205 13.69 10.66 -5.02
C SER A 205 12.39 10.68 -5.84
N GLY A 206 11.52 11.63 -5.62
CA GLY A 206 10.23 11.77 -6.34
C GLY A 206 9.04 11.42 -5.51
#